data_401b46afb304ebc803287a639ffc5fd0
#
_entry.id   401b46afb304ebc803287a639ffc5fd0
#
_cell.length_a   1.000
_cell.length_b   1.000
_cell.length_c   1.000
_cell.angle_alpha   90.00
_cell.angle_beta   90.00
_cell.angle_gamma   90.00
#
_symmetry.space_group_name_H-M   'P 1'
#
loop_
_entity.id
_entity.type
_entity.pdbx_description
1 polymer ?
#
loop_
_entity_poly.entity_id
_entity_poly.type
_entity_poly.pdbx_seq_one_letter_code
_entity_poly.pdbx_strand_id
1 'polypeptide(L)'
;MNFREALEIIRTILPGCAQGEYDGIIVKRLEASNTLDEGRTTNQTHIAISGEQMNMFPYLMADGYFACDYESRDEQLKKYFITQIPLYIYRTNLLYLSADEETGIAFDEKGSRCVRASIMRSRRKEQADQVQLSLTKIDDQEFITFRKLLHTGDYLVLLKHREKLYYDCLGVKAADETKGEYHLSSLNNKFYKLPTNTTVDIRQLIEIPLVPEETAEDAAVRKTGAENILLYGVPGACKSHEIKTKYCSDETYMERVVFYPEYMYSDFVGQILPRVEKDESGNDRLKYVFTPGPFTRLLKKAEQDRGNYYSLVIEDLTRGNAPAIFGEIFQLLDRKDEEGFPAREVGESEYGISNYDVAKEVYGDENHLVRIPSNMYVLATMNTADQNVFTLDTAFQRRWTMRQIENNFEKSSHAKDIIPGTKISWGAFATVINDMVIDINVDMVSSEDKRLGAYFVKKKELEAGRFPEKVLKYLWDDAFKMDKTAIFNESCRSLEDVIAVYETAATDKLAAVLKFSVYEKMLSETQAVIF
;
A
#
# COMPACT_ATOMS: atom_id res chain seq x y z
N MET A 1 -48.20 -6.69 -7.63
CA MET A 1 -47.24 -5.60 -7.93
C MET A 1 -45.85 -6.22 -8.04
N ASN A 2 -45.20 -6.02 -9.16
CA ASN A 2 -43.86 -6.54 -9.42
C ASN A 2 -42.79 -5.45 -9.21
N PHE A 3 -41.51 -5.81 -9.37
CA PHE A 3 -40.39 -4.90 -9.19
C PHE A 3 -40.47 -3.66 -10.11
N ARG A 4 -40.83 -3.85 -11.38
CA ARG A 4 -40.88 -2.73 -12.35
C ARG A 4 -41.99 -1.75 -12.02
N GLU A 5 -43.17 -2.25 -11.64
CA GLU A 5 -44.30 -1.43 -11.18
C GLU A 5 -43.91 -0.62 -9.92
N ALA A 6 -43.24 -1.27 -8.96
CA ALA A 6 -42.78 -0.60 -7.75
C ALA A 6 -41.73 0.53 -8.04
N LEU A 7 -40.81 0.28 -8.96
CA LEU A 7 -39.82 1.29 -9.38
C LEU A 7 -40.50 2.45 -10.13
N GLU A 8 -41.51 2.18 -10.94
CA GLU A 8 -42.26 3.22 -11.65
C GLU A 8 -43.02 4.12 -10.68
N ILE A 9 -43.63 3.57 -9.65
CA ILE A 9 -44.28 4.36 -8.58
C ILE A 9 -43.28 5.34 -7.96
N ILE A 10 -42.08 4.86 -7.58
CA ILE A 10 -41.06 5.69 -6.97
C ILE A 10 -40.61 6.81 -7.93
N ARG A 11 -40.34 6.48 -9.20
CA ARG A 11 -39.93 7.46 -10.22
C ARG A 11 -40.99 8.50 -10.51
N THR A 12 -42.26 8.12 -10.41
CA THR A 12 -43.38 9.03 -10.61
C THR A 12 -43.54 10.00 -9.44
N ILE A 13 -43.38 9.51 -8.21
CA ILE A 13 -43.47 10.33 -6.98
C ILE A 13 -42.24 11.24 -6.84
N LEU A 14 -41.07 10.74 -7.17
CA LEU A 14 -39.80 11.48 -7.10
C LEU A 14 -39.19 11.65 -8.50
N PRO A 15 -39.75 12.52 -9.35
CA PRO A 15 -39.21 12.74 -10.69
C PRO A 15 -37.78 13.29 -10.61
N GLY A 16 -36.88 12.70 -11.41
CA GLY A 16 -35.45 13.05 -11.38
C GLY A 16 -34.61 12.27 -10.36
N CYS A 17 -35.25 11.53 -9.44
CA CYS A 17 -34.58 10.57 -8.55
C CYS A 17 -34.66 9.13 -9.10
N ALA A 18 -33.96 8.20 -8.47
CA ALA A 18 -33.98 6.77 -8.82
C ALA A 18 -33.60 6.49 -10.29
N GLN A 19 -32.59 7.17 -10.82
CA GLN A 19 -32.18 7.03 -12.23
C GLN A 19 -31.26 5.83 -12.50
N GLY A 20 -30.76 5.15 -11.45
CA GLY A 20 -29.87 3.99 -11.57
C GLY A 20 -30.54 2.71 -12.06
N GLU A 21 -29.75 1.67 -12.25
CA GLU A 21 -30.20 0.28 -12.43
C GLU A 21 -30.23 -0.43 -11.07
N TYR A 22 -31.40 -0.95 -10.69
CA TYR A 22 -31.63 -1.55 -9.38
C TYR A 22 -32.09 -2.99 -9.51
N ASP A 23 -31.83 -3.79 -8.46
CA ASP A 23 -32.32 -5.16 -8.33
C ASP A 23 -33.11 -5.41 -7.03
N GLY A 24 -33.18 -4.42 -6.13
CA GLY A 24 -33.91 -4.48 -4.88
C GLY A 24 -34.54 -3.15 -4.48
N ILE A 25 -35.75 -3.18 -3.93
CA ILE A 25 -36.51 -2.01 -3.45
C ILE A 25 -37.17 -2.36 -2.11
N ILE A 26 -36.95 -1.52 -1.11
CA ILE A 26 -37.73 -1.47 0.11
C ILE A 26 -38.23 -0.05 0.36
N VAL A 27 -39.46 0.04 0.87
CA VAL A 27 -40.05 1.29 1.32
C VAL A 27 -40.46 1.10 2.77
N LYS A 28 -40.04 2.01 3.61
CA LYS A 28 -40.28 1.99 5.06
C LYS A 28 -40.97 3.29 5.49
N ARG A 29 -42.21 3.20 5.95
CA ARG A 29 -42.86 4.28 6.67
C ARG A 29 -42.21 4.43 8.05
N LEU A 30 -41.79 5.63 8.40
CA LEU A 30 -41.09 5.90 9.65
C LEU A 30 -42.08 6.10 10.80
N GLU A 31 -41.86 5.36 11.86
CA GLU A 31 -42.54 5.51 13.13
C GLU A 31 -41.76 6.43 14.07
N ALA A 32 -42.40 6.92 15.12
CA ALA A 32 -41.75 7.83 16.10
C ALA A 32 -40.44 7.26 16.69
N SER A 33 -40.31 5.94 16.77
CA SER A 33 -39.07 5.28 17.21
C SER A 33 -37.95 5.25 16.15
N ASN A 34 -38.25 5.56 14.89
CA ASN A 34 -37.31 5.51 13.77
C ASN A 34 -36.78 6.90 13.36
N THR A 35 -37.32 7.97 13.92
CA THR A 35 -36.97 9.36 13.58
C THR A 35 -35.99 9.96 14.59
N LEU A 36 -35.43 11.10 14.25
CA LEU A 36 -34.55 11.90 15.12
C LEU A 36 -35.23 13.16 15.64
N ASP A 37 -36.57 13.15 15.68
CA ASP A 37 -37.38 14.29 16.14
C ASP A 37 -37.02 14.72 17.58
N GLU A 38 -37.02 16.00 17.87
CA GLU A 38 -36.82 16.54 19.21
C GLU A 38 -38.02 16.19 20.13
N GLY A 39 -37.72 15.90 21.42
CA GLY A 39 -38.76 15.63 22.42
C GLY A 39 -39.36 14.25 22.43
N ARG A 40 -38.80 13.26 21.71
CA ARG A 40 -39.25 11.87 21.71
C ARG A 40 -39.02 11.15 23.03
N THR A 41 -39.89 10.18 23.33
CA THR A 41 -39.89 9.41 24.57
C THR A 41 -39.02 8.15 24.55
N THR A 42 -38.42 7.80 23.40
CA THR A 42 -37.63 6.57 23.23
C THR A 42 -36.18 6.87 22.94
N ASN A 43 -35.27 6.08 23.53
CA ASN A 43 -33.84 6.14 23.24
C ASN A 43 -33.43 5.37 21.98
N GLN A 44 -34.39 4.83 21.21
CA GLN A 44 -34.12 4.11 19.99
C GLN A 44 -33.80 5.09 18.88
N THR A 45 -32.67 4.89 18.21
CA THR A 45 -32.18 5.76 17.14
C THR A 45 -32.09 5.06 15.79
N HIS A 46 -32.39 3.77 15.74
CA HIS A 46 -32.27 2.96 14.54
C HIS A 46 -33.61 2.81 13.79
N ILE A 47 -33.49 2.56 12.48
CA ILE A 47 -34.64 2.21 11.64
C ILE A 47 -34.73 0.69 11.59
N ALA A 48 -35.82 0.14 12.14
CA ALA A 48 -36.04 -1.30 12.17
C ALA A 48 -36.57 -1.80 10.82
N ILE A 49 -35.88 -2.77 10.25
CA ILE A 49 -36.24 -3.47 9.01
C ILE A 49 -36.48 -4.93 9.37
N SER A 50 -37.65 -5.46 9.05
CA SER A 50 -38.09 -6.81 9.47
C SER A 50 -38.73 -7.58 8.34
N GLY A 51 -38.94 -8.88 8.55
CA GLY A 51 -39.61 -9.76 7.58
C GLY A 51 -38.80 -9.88 6.28
N GLU A 52 -39.52 -9.95 5.16
CA GLU A 52 -38.90 -10.13 3.84
C GLU A 52 -37.94 -9.01 3.44
N GLN A 53 -38.12 -7.82 3.99
CA GLN A 53 -37.23 -6.67 3.71
C GLN A 53 -35.77 -6.90 4.15
N MET A 54 -35.53 -7.77 5.14
CA MET A 54 -34.21 -8.14 5.58
C MET A 54 -33.35 -8.78 4.47
N ASN A 55 -34.00 -9.46 3.51
CA ASN A 55 -33.32 -10.10 2.37
C ASN A 55 -32.66 -9.11 1.41
N MET A 56 -32.92 -7.80 1.56
CA MET A 56 -32.19 -6.74 0.87
C MET A 56 -30.70 -6.69 1.28
N PHE A 57 -30.37 -7.25 2.43
CA PHE A 57 -29.02 -7.27 3.02
C PHE A 57 -28.51 -8.70 3.17
N PRO A 58 -28.18 -9.39 2.05
CA PRO A 58 -27.88 -10.83 2.05
C PRO A 58 -26.67 -11.20 2.90
N TYR A 59 -25.72 -10.30 3.05
CA TYR A 59 -24.52 -10.47 3.87
C TYR A 59 -24.80 -10.53 5.38
N LEU A 60 -25.90 -9.96 5.85
CA LEU A 60 -26.34 -10.08 7.25
C LEU A 60 -27.10 -11.38 7.53
N MET A 61 -27.45 -12.12 6.49
CA MET A 61 -28.20 -13.38 6.61
C MET A 61 -27.29 -14.59 6.75
N ALA A 62 -26.02 -14.50 6.36
CA ALA A 62 -25.05 -15.58 6.46
C ALA A 62 -24.51 -15.70 7.90
N ASP A 63 -24.55 -16.91 8.47
CA ASP A 63 -23.96 -17.18 9.78
C ASP A 63 -22.43 -17.10 9.72
N GLY A 64 -21.83 -16.33 10.62
CA GLY A 64 -20.37 -16.27 10.80
C GLY A 64 -19.66 -15.11 10.12
N TYR A 65 -20.34 -14.26 9.36
CA TYR A 65 -19.73 -13.05 8.79
C TYR A 65 -19.99 -11.83 9.67
N PHE A 66 -18.93 -11.03 9.92
CA PHE A 66 -18.98 -9.74 10.61
C PHE A 66 -19.41 -9.80 12.10
N ALA A 67 -18.69 -10.60 12.90
CA ALA A 67 -18.81 -10.49 14.35
C ALA A 67 -17.97 -9.28 14.81
N CYS A 68 -18.64 -8.21 15.23
CA CYS A 68 -18.03 -7.13 15.99
C CYS A 68 -18.53 -7.22 17.42
N ASP A 69 -17.62 -7.23 18.39
CA ASP A 69 -17.96 -7.18 19.81
C ASP A 69 -18.47 -5.78 20.17
N TYR A 70 -19.76 -5.57 19.98
CA TYR A 70 -20.42 -4.38 20.49
C TYR A 70 -20.89 -4.67 21.91
N GLU A 71 -20.32 -4.00 22.90
CA GLU A 71 -20.78 -4.07 24.28
C GLU A 71 -22.22 -3.57 24.40
N SER A 72 -23.16 -4.50 24.50
CA SER A 72 -24.55 -4.20 24.84
C SER A 72 -24.68 -4.19 26.37
N ARG A 73 -25.46 -3.25 26.92
CA ARG A 73 -25.77 -3.14 28.34
C ARG A 73 -26.53 -4.35 28.92
N ASP A 74 -27.04 -5.24 28.10
CA ASP A 74 -27.73 -6.45 28.49
C ASP A 74 -26.83 -7.67 28.25
N GLU A 75 -26.39 -8.32 29.30
CA GLU A 75 -25.56 -9.54 29.34
C GLU A 75 -26.17 -10.79 28.68
N GLN A 76 -27.37 -10.73 28.13
CA GLN A 76 -28.03 -11.85 27.47
C GLN A 76 -27.71 -11.91 25.98
N LEU A 77 -26.66 -12.68 25.64
CA LEU A 77 -26.35 -13.36 24.37
C LEU A 77 -27.01 -12.76 23.09
N LYS A 78 -26.69 -11.51 22.77
CA LYS A 78 -26.99 -10.92 21.47
C LYS A 78 -25.75 -11.04 20.58
N LYS A 79 -25.74 -11.97 19.63
CA LYS A 79 -24.76 -11.94 18.56
C LYS A 79 -25.16 -10.85 17.60
N TYR A 80 -24.41 -9.76 17.54
CA TYR A 80 -24.62 -8.67 16.62
C TYR A 80 -23.62 -8.76 15.47
N PHE A 81 -24.15 -8.60 14.26
CA PHE A 81 -23.32 -8.35 13.07
C PHE A 81 -23.47 -6.87 12.74
N ILE A 82 -22.40 -6.09 12.91
CA ILE A 82 -22.38 -4.67 12.59
C ILE A 82 -21.44 -4.45 11.41
N THR A 83 -21.89 -3.72 10.43
CA THR A 83 -21.07 -3.20 9.33
C THR A 83 -21.57 -1.81 8.94
N GLN A 84 -20.80 -1.10 8.15
CA GLN A 84 -21.22 0.13 7.52
C GLN A 84 -21.47 -0.12 6.03
N ILE A 85 -22.61 0.38 5.53
CA ILE A 85 -22.95 0.27 4.12
C ILE A 85 -22.90 1.64 3.46
N PRO A 86 -22.47 1.73 2.20
CA PRO A 86 -22.52 2.95 1.43
C PRO A 86 -23.96 3.23 0.97
N LEU A 87 -24.44 4.42 1.31
CA LEU A 87 -25.72 4.95 0.85
C LEU A 87 -25.47 6.19 0.01
N TYR A 88 -26.15 6.31 -1.10
CA TYR A 88 -26.12 7.52 -1.92
C TYR A 88 -27.35 8.37 -1.63
N ILE A 89 -27.13 9.61 -1.22
CA ILE A 89 -28.16 10.64 -1.08
C ILE A 89 -27.98 11.68 -2.18
N TYR A 90 -29.07 12.33 -2.59
CA TYR A 90 -29.09 13.18 -3.78
C TYR A 90 -29.62 14.56 -3.46
N ARG A 91 -28.98 15.60 -3.99
CA ARG A 91 -29.44 16.99 -3.88
C ARG A 91 -30.87 17.14 -4.40
N THR A 92 -31.21 16.48 -5.51
CA THR A 92 -32.56 16.48 -6.07
C THR A 92 -33.61 15.94 -5.10
N ASN A 93 -33.26 14.93 -4.29
CA ASN A 93 -34.17 14.40 -3.27
C ASN A 93 -34.30 15.36 -2.08
N LEU A 94 -33.24 16.06 -1.67
CA LEU A 94 -33.33 17.03 -0.58
C LEU A 94 -34.29 18.18 -0.89
N LEU A 95 -34.40 18.58 -2.16
CA LEU A 95 -35.38 19.59 -2.57
C LEU A 95 -36.84 19.15 -2.31
N TYR A 96 -37.11 17.85 -2.29
CA TYR A 96 -38.43 17.31 -1.90
C TYR A 96 -38.63 17.23 -0.38
N LEU A 97 -37.55 17.30 0.42
CA LEU A 97 -37.63 17.13 1.87
C LEU A 97 -37.68 18.46 2.64
N SER A 98 -37.00 19.48 2.14
CA SER A 98 -37.04 20.82 2.77
C SER A 98 -36.57 21.85 1.75
N ALA A 99 -37.42 22.77 1.40
CA ALA A 99 -37.18 23.60 0.24
C ALA A 99 -36.06 24.64 0.38
N ASP A 100 -35.64 25.10 1.59
CA ASP A 100 -34.95 26.38 1.72
C ASP A 100 -33.74 26.44 2.65
N GLU A 101 -33.19 25.32 3.16
CA GLU A 101 -32.04 25.39 4.06
C GLU A 101 -30.78 24.76 3.47
N GLU A 102 -29.65 25.45 3.60
CA GLU A 102 -28.32 24.88 3.40
C GLU A 102 -28.12 23.77 4.44
N THR A 103 -28.29 22.52 4.00
CA THR A 103 -28.15 21.35 4.87
C THR A 103 -26.71 21.10 5.31
N GLY A 104 -25.73 21.81 4.77
CA GLY A 104 -24.31 21.61 5.02
C GLY A 104 -23.76 20.32 4.37
N ILE A 105 -24.56 19.60 3.59
CA ILE A 105 -24.13 18.38 2.88
C ILE A 105 -23.42 18.80 1.58
N ALA A 106 -22.13 18.41 1.46
CA ALA A 106 -21.36 18.61 0.24
C ALA A 106 -21.69 17.52 -0.79
N PHE A 107 -22.32 17.92 -1.89
CA PHE A 107 -22.61 17.03 -3.03
C PHE A 107 -21.54 17.19 -4.10
N ASP A 108 -21.30 16.08 -4.82
CA ASP A 108 -20.50 16.10 -6.03
C ASP A 108 -21.17 16.89 -7.18
N GLU A 109 -20.49 17.01 -8.31
CA GLU A 109 -21.00 17.73 -9.48
C GLU A 109 -22.29 17.11 -10.07
N LYS A 110 -22.52 15.83 -9.85
CA LYS A 110 -23.74 15.11 -10.26
C LYS A 110 -24.89 15.29 -9.25
N GLY A 111 -24.62 15.99 -8.15
CA GLY A 111 -25.59 16.18 -7.09
C GLY A 111 -25.81 14.95 -6.23
N SER A 112 -24.83 14.02 -6.18
CA SER A 112 -24.82 12.85 -5.30
C SER A 112 -23.84 13.00 -4.14
N ARG A 113 -24.09 12.30 -3.05
CA ARG A 113 -23.18 12.15 -1.92
C ARG A 113 -23.24 10.73 -1.41
N CYS A 114 -22.10 10.06 -1.41
CA CYS A 114 -21.94 8.77 -0.73
C CYS A 114 -21.73 9.03 0.77
N VAL A 115 -22.53 8.39 1.59
CA VAL A 115 -22.46 8.43 3.05
C VAL A 115 -22.46 7.02 3.60
N ARG A 116 -21.88 6.82 4.77
CA ARG A 116 -21.88 5.54 5.46
C ARG A 116 -22.97 5.49 6.51
N ALA A 117 -23.77 4.44 6.47
CA ALA A 117 -24.72 4.13 7.51
C ALA A 117 -24.41 2.76 8.11
N SER A 118 -24.43 2.69 9.43
CA SER A 118 -24.31 1.42 10.14
C SER A 118 -25.53 0.54 9.91
N ILE A 119 -25.28 -0.75 9.77
CA ILE A 119 -26.34 -1.75 9.67
C ILE A 119 -25.99 -2.96 10.55
N MET A 120 -26.98 -3.48 11.27
CA MET A 120 -26.80 -4.56 12.22
C MET A 120 -27.98 -5.53 12.15
N ARG A 121 -27.72 -6.82 12.25
CA ARG A 121 -28.76 -7.82 12.50
C ARG A 121 -28.86 -8.11 13.98
N SER A 122 -30.05 -7.93 14.55
CA SER A 122 -30.35 -8.27 15.94
C SER A 122 -31.04 -9.64 15.99
N ARG A 123 -30.42 -10.61 16.67
CA ARG A 123 -31.00 -11.91 17.00
C ARG A 123 -31.38 -11.91 18.47
N ARG A 124 -32.67 -11.99 18.77
CA ARG A 124 -33.19 -12.12 20.14
C ARG A 124 -33.79 -13.51 20.31
N LYS A 125 -33.57 -14.12 21.49
CA LYS A 125 -33.95 -15.50 21.77
C LYS A 125 -35.46 -15.75 21.69
N GLU A 126 -36.28 -14.73 21.88
CA GLU A 126 -37.75 -14.84 21.96
C GLU A 126 -38.49 -13.84 21.03
N GLN A 127 -37.79 -13.11 20.19
CA GLN A 127 -38.40 -12.15 19.26
C GLN A 127 -37.86 -12.39 17.85
N ALA A 128 -38.68 -12.02 16.85
CA ALA A 128 -38.28 -12.11 15.45
C ALA A 128 -37.01 -11.29 15.21
N ASP A 129 -36.13 -11.86 14.39
CA ASP A 129 -34.93 -11.15 13.92
C ASP A 129 -35.32 -9.85 13.21
N GLN A 130 -34.47 -8.84 13.36
CA GLN A 130 -34.60 -7.58 12.65
C GLN A 130 -33.24 -7.05 12.22
N VAL A 131 -33.21 -6.35 11.13
CA VAL A 131 -32.09 -5.51 10.73
C VAL A 131 -32.32 -4.10 11.27
N GLN A 132 -31.31 -3.53 11.88
CA GLN A 132 -31.31 -2.16 12.41
C GLN A 132 -30.38 -1.32 11.55
N LEU A 133 -30.95 -0.40 10.80
CA LEU A 133 -30.21 0.58 10.00
C LEU A 133 -30.02 1.84 10.82
N SER A 134 -28.80 2.37 10.80
CA SER A 134 -28.41 3.64 11.40
C SER A 134 -28.32 3.64 12.92
N LEU A 135 -27.11 3.53 13.40
CA LEU A 135 -26.74 3.83 14.78
C LEU A 135 -26.02 5.19 14.79
N THR A 136 -26.70 6.21 15.27
CA THR A 136 -26.24 7.63 15.20
C THR A 136 -24.85 7.91 15.76
N LYS A 137 -24.27 6.98 16.53
CA LYS A 137 -22.93 7.13 17.11
C LYS A 137 -21.79 6.77 16.14
N ILE A 138 -22.09 6.02 15.09
CA ILE A 138 -21.11 5.49 14.14
C ILE A 138 -21.44 5.81 12.68
N ASP A 139 -22.57 6.49 12.44
CA ASP A 139 -22.96 6.93 11.10
C ASP A 139 -22.26 8.24 10.73
N ASP A 140 -22.07 8.47 9.44
CA ASP A 140 -21.59 9.74 8.93
C ASP A 140 -22.54 10.90 9.30
N GLN A 141 -21.97 12.06 9.60
CA GLN A 141 -22.72 13.21 10.03
C GLN A 141 -23.72 13.69 8.96
N GLU A 142 -23.37 13.59 7.69
CA GLU A 142 -24.23 13.94 6.57
C GLU A 142 -25.45 13.00 6.49
N PHE A 143 -25.30 11.70 6.82
CA PHE A 143 -26.43 10.80 6.90
C PHE A 143 -27.35 11.12 8.08
N ILE A 144 -26.79 11.51 9.21
CA ILE A 144 -27.57 11.98 10.36
C ILE A 144 -28.35 13.25 10.00
N THR A 145 -27.72 14.19 9.28
CA THR A 145 -28.36 15.40 8.78
C THR A 145 -29.52 15.06 7.83
N PHE A 146 -29.31 14.16 6.87
CA PHE A 146 -30.38 13.67 6.00
C PHE A 146 -31.55 13.05 6.80
N ARG A 147 -31.24 12.22 7.81
CA ARG A 147 -32.28 11.61 8.66
C ARG A 147 -33.09 12.60 9.48
N LYS A 148 -32.49 13.72 9.90
CA LYS A 148 -33.19 14.78 10.63
C LYS A 148 -34.25 15.50 9.78
N LEU A 149 -34.15 15.40 8.46
CA LEU A 149 -35.18 15.92 7.54
C LEU A 149 -36.44 15.04 7.48
N LEU A 150 -36.37 13.81 7.99
CA LEU A 150 -37.47 12.84 7.94
C LEU A 150 -38.14 12.73 9.31
N HIS A 151 -39.45 12.94 9.33
CA HIS A 151 -40.29 12.93 10.52
C HIS A 151 -41.20 11.70 10.58
N THR A 152 -41.89 11.53 11.69
CA THR A 152 -42.88 10.45 11.88
C THR A 152 -43.96 10.53 10.80
N GLY A 153 -44.16 9.40 10.12
CA GLY A 153 -45.10 9.27 9.00
C GLY A 153 -44.47 9.41 7.62
N ASP A 154 -43.27 10.03 7.52
CA ASP A 154 -42.52 10.11 6.26
C ASP A 154 -42.00 8.73 5.84
N TYR A 155 -41.55 8.61 4.61
CA TYR A 155 -41.06 7.36 4.05
C TYR A 155 -39.57 7.41 3.75
N LEU A 156 -38.88 6.33 4.09
CA LEU A 156 -37.53 6.03 3.62
C LEU A 156 -37.61 4.99 2.51
N VAL A 157 -36.96 5.27 1.39
CA VAL A 157 -36.87 4.39 0.23
C VAL A 157 -35.42 3.99 0.05
N LEU A 158 -35.13 2.69 0.03
CA LEU A 158 -33.82 2.16 -0.30
C LEU A 158 -33.90 1.38 -1.61
N LEU A 159 -33.01 1.71 -2.53
CA LEU A 159 -32.90 1.08 -3.84
C LEU A 159 -31.50 0.45 -3.95
N LYS A 160 -31.43 -0.88 -3.98
CA LYS A 160 -30.19 -1.59 -4.15
C LYS A 160 -29.74 -1.55 -5.61
N HIS A 161 -28.54 -1.07 -5.87
CA HIS A 161 -27.96 -1.09 -7.20
C HIS A 161 -27.74 -2.53 -7.69
N ARG A 162 -27.98 -2.74 -8.98
CA ARG A 162 -27.92 -4.04 -9.61
C ARG A 162 -26.52 -4.64 -9.49
N GLU A 163 -26.45 -5.86 -8.95
CA GLU A 163 -25.20 -6.60 -8.75
C GLU A 163 -24.18 -5.90 -7.86
N LYS A 164 -24.60 -4.89 -7.09
CA LYS A 164 -23.77 -4.12 -6.17
C LYS A 164 -24.32 -4.16 -4.75
N LEU A 165 -23.48 -3.83 -3.77
CA LEU A 165 -23.86 -3.76 -2.36
C LEU A 165 -23.90 -2.32 -1.83
N TYR A 166 -24.23 -1.38 -2.68
CA TYR A 166 -24.54 -0.01 -2.30
C TYR A 166 -25.97 0.36 -2.70
N TYR A 167 -26.52 1.40 -2.09
CA TYR A 167 -27.93 1.70 -2.12
C TYR A 167 -28.17 3.18 -2.34
N ASP A 168 -29.16 3.53 -3.15
CA ASP A 168 -29.72 4.86 -3.11
C ASP A 168 -30.68 4.97 -1.93
N CYS A 169 -30.54 6.07 -1.18
CA CYS A 169 -31.34 6.36 -0.02
C CYS A 169 -32.14 7.66 -0.27
N LEU A 170 -33.46 7.49 -0.40
CA LEU A 170 -34.36 8.59 -0.71
C LEU A 170 -35.38 8.78 0.42
N GLY A 171 -35.75 10.02 0.66
CA GLY A 171 -36.82 10.38 1.59
C GLY A 171 -38.04 10.92 0.85
N VAL A 172 -39.23 10.66 1.37
CA VAL A 172 -40.49 11.21 0.86
C VAL A 172 -41.34 11.69 2.04
N LYS A 173 -41.81 12.91 1.97
CA LYS A 173 -42.75 13.45 2.98
C LYS A 173 -44.08 12.73 2.91
N ALA A 174 -44.73 12.53 4.06
CA ALA A 174 -46.03 11.92 4.14
C ALA A 174 -47.10 12.64 3.27
N ALA A 175 -46.95 13.95 3.13
CA ALA A 175 -47.86 14.77 2.30
C ALA A 175 -47.68 14.50 0.79
N ASP A 176 -46.50 14.01 0.37
CA ASP A 176 -46.11 13.84 -1.03
C ASP A 176 -46.11 12.35 -1.45
N GLU A 177 -46.66 11.44 -0.61
CA GLU A 177 -46.67 10.00 -0.86
C GLU A 177 -47.54 9.59 -2.04
N THR A 178 -48.39 10.49 -2.54
CA THR A 178 -49.39 10.22 -3.57
C THR A 178 -49.22 11.13 -4.78
N LYS A 179 -49.24 10.55 -5.98
CA LYS A 179 -49.24 11.30 -7.23
C LYS A 179 -50.15 10.61 -8.27
N GLY A 180 -51.32 11.22 -8.52
CA GLY A 180 -52.36 10.56 -9.35
C GLY A 180 -52.86 9.26 -8.72
N GLU A 181 -52.73 8.16 -9.44
CA GLU A 181 -53.08 6.83 -8.96
C GLU A 181 -51.94 6.09 -8.22
N TYR A 182 -50.77 6.70 -8.15
CA TYR A 182 -49.57 6.11 -7.55
C TYR A 182 -49.50 6.45 -6.06
N HIS A 183 -49.43 5.42 -5.22
CA HIS A 183 -49.36 5.56 -3.76
C HIS A 183 -48.15 4.82 -3.21
N LEU A 184 -47.21 5.54 -2.56
CA LEU A 184 -46.01 4.96 -1.96
C LEU A 184 -46.35 4.00 -0.81
N SER A 185 -47.44 4.28 -0.08
CA SER A 185 -47.95 3.44 1.00
C SER A 185 -48.25 2.00 0.55
N SER A 186 -48.59 1.79 -0.73
CA SER A 186 -48.81 0.46 -1.30
C SER A 186 -47.56 -0.42 -1.34
N LEU A 187 -46.38 0.17 -1.27
CA LEU A 187 -45.06 -0.47 -1.27
C LEU A 187 -44.54 -0.77 0.14
N ASN A 188 -45.15 -0.19 1.16
CA ASN A 188 -44.62 -0.25 2.54
C ASN A 188 -44.51 -1.70 3.05
N ASN A 189 -43.44 -1.97 3.79
CA ASN A 189 -43.13 -3.25 4.44
C ASN A 189 -43.00 -4.46 3.50
N LYS A 190 -42.80 -4.27 2.20
CA LYS A 190 -42.53 -5.32 1.22
C LYS A 190 -41.14 -5.21 0.64
N PHE A 191 -40.63 -6.33 0.15
CA PHE A 191 -39.37 -6.39 -0.59
C PHE A 191 -39.66 -6.73 -2.05
N TYR A 192 -39.35 -5.81 -2.94
CA TYR A 192 -39.45 -6.02 -4.38
C TYR A 192 -38.06 -6.31 -4.92
N LYS A 193 -37.86 -7.46 -5.55
CA LYS A 193 -36.61 -7.87 -6.14
C LYS A 193 -36.77 -8.19 -7.62
N LEU A 194 -35.73 -7.84 -8.38
CA LEU A 194 -35.55 -8.32 -9.73
C LEU A 194 -35.03 -9.77 -9.66
N PRO A 195 -35.59 -10.74 -10.40
CA PRO A 195 -35.00 -12.06 -10.48
C PRO A 195 -33.57 -11.96 -11.05
N THR A 196 -32.56 -12.14 -10.22
CA THR A 196 -31.16 -12.18 -10.63
C THR A 196 -30.62 -13.56 -10.31
N ASN A 197 -29.83 -14.12 -11.24
CA ASN A 197 -29.17 -15.42 -11.05
C ASN A 197 -27.80 -15.26 -10.35
N THR A 198 -27.43 -14.05 -9.95
CA THR A 198 -26.10 -13.74 -9.38
C THR A 198 -26.14 -13.82 -7.87
N THR A 199 -25.29 -14.69 -7.32
CA THR A 199 -24.89 -14.67 -5.92
C THR A 199 -23.96 -13.47 -5.73
N VAL A 200 -24.38 -12.48 -4.97
CA VAL A 200 -23.52 -11.34 -4.63
C VAL A 200 -22.40 -11.85 -3.72
N ASP A 201 -21.16 -11.74 -4.14
CA ASP A 201 -20.01 -12.10 -3.32
C ASP A 201 -19.86 -11.09 -2.19
N ILE A 202 -19.88 -11.59 -0.95
CA ILE A 202 -19.72 -10.77 0.27
C ILE A 202 -18.35 -10.04 0.27
N ARG A 203 -17.36 -10.60 -0.38
CA ARG A 203 -16.05 -9.95 -0.57
C ARG A 203 -16.13 -8.60 -1.26
N GLN A 204 -17.16 -8.37 -2.08
CA GLN A 204 -17.42 -7.07 -2.71
C GLN A 204 -17.77 -5.95 -1.72
N LEU A 205 -18.23 -6.27 -0.50
CA LEU A 205 -18.43 -5.26 0.56
C LEU A 205 -17.12 -4.63 1.05
N ILE A 206 -16.05 -5.42 1.04
CA ILE A 206 -14.71 -4.97 1.45
C ILE A 206 -14.07 -4.12 0.34
N GLU A 207 -14.50 -4.32 -0.90
CA GLU A 207 -13.94 -3.72 -2.11
C GLU A 207 -14.73 -2.51 -2.65
N ILE A 208 -15.86 -2.15 -2.03
CA ILE A 208 -16.58 -0.96 -2.47
C ILE A 208 -15.74 0.26 -2.10
N PRO A 209 -15.20 0.99 -3.07
CA PRO A 209 -14.50 2.22 -2.79
C PRO A 209 -15.52 3.20 -2.18
N LEU A 210 -15.19 3.69 -1.00
CA LEU A 210 -15.99 4.71 -0.31
C LEU A 210 -15.77 6.11 -0.90
N VAL A 211 -14.99 6.17 -1.94
CA VAL A 211 -14.84 7.34 -2.80
C VAL A 211 -15.85 7.16 -3.94
N PRO A 212 -16.68 8.17 -4.26
CA PRO A 212 -17.46 8.17 -5.49
C PRO A 212 -16.51 7.80 -6.63
N GLU A 213 -16.96 6.95 -7.58
CA GLU A 213 -16.24 6.83 -8.85
C GLU A 213 -16.09 8.26 -9.37
N GLU A 214 -14.90 8.83 -9.20
CA GLU A 214 -14.54 10.07 -9.85
C GLU A 214 -14.82 9.84 -11.32
N THR A 215 -15.68 10.67 -11.86
CA THR A 215 -16.06 10.63 -13.26
C THR A 215 -14.81 10.62 -14.11
N ALA A 216 -14.75 9.67 -15.02
CA ALA A 216 -13.58 9.32 -15.84
C ALA A 216 -13.04 10.45 -16.78
N GLU A 217 -13.34 11.71 -16.49
CA GLU A 217 -12.94 12.84 -17.34
C GLU A 217 -11.93 13.81 -16.72
N ASP A 218 -11.68 13.78 -15.37
CA ASP A 218 -10.74 14.73 -14.74
C ASP A 218 -9.71 14.13 -13.76
N ALA A 219 -9.75 12.84 -13.44
CA ALA A 219 -8.68 12.20 -12.70
C ALA A 219 -7.66 11.64 -13.69
N ALA A 220 -6.42 12.09 -13.61
CA ALA A 220 -5.33 11.43 -14.32
C ALA A 220 -5.41 9.93 -14.03
N VAL A 221 -5.57 9.11 -15.09
CA VAL A 221 -5.70 7.66 -14.97
C VAL A 221 -4.52 7.15 -14.15
N ARG A 222 -4.80 6.48 -13.03
CA ARG A 222 -3.73 5.94 -12.19
C ARG A 222 -2.83 5.03 -13.02
N LYS A 223 -1.53 5.25 -12.95
CA LYS A 223 -0.55 4.34 -13.54
C LYS A 223 -0.59 2.99 -12.84
N THR A 224 -0.49 1.93 -13.61
CA THR A 224 -0.60 0.54 -13.15
C THR A 224 0.67 -0.24 -13.45
N GLY A 225 0.82 -1.40 -12.80
CA GLY A 225 1.94 -2.31 -13.09
C GLY A 225 3.20 -2.02 -12.29
N ALA A 226 3.15 -1.22 -11.21
CA ALA A 226 4.29 -1.13 -10.31
C ALA A 226 4.48 -2.44 -9.54
N GLU A 227 5.74 -2.82 -9.33
CA GLU A 227 6.16 -4.09 -8.77
C GLU A 227 7.05 -3.92 -7.54
N ASN A 228 7.25 -5.00 -6.79
CA ASN A 228 8.32 -5.12 -5.80
C ASN A 228 9.53 -5.75 -6.48
N ILE A 229 10.64 -5.03 -6.58
CA ILE A 229 11.83 -5.50 -7.29
C ILE A 229 13.03 -5.50 -6.36
N LEU A 230 13.69 -6.66 -6.25
CA LEU A 230 14.90 -6.83 -5.46
C LEU A 230 16.11 -7.02 -6.38
N LEU A 231 16.97 -6.01 -6.42
CA LEU A 231 18.21 -6.05 -7.17
C LEU A 231 19.32 -6.66 -6.30
N TYR A 232 19.92 -7.73 -6.77
CA TYR A 232 21.01 -8.38 -6.05
C TYR A 232 22.26 -8.54 -6.93
N GLY A 233 23.42 -8.64 -6.30
CA GLY A 233 24.70 -8.80 -6.98
C GLY A 233 25.87 -8.37 -6.10
N VAL A 234 27.07 -8.51 -6.63
CA VAL A 234 28.32 -8.22 -5.89
C VAL A 234 28.43 -6.74 -5.49
N PRO A 235 29.18 -6.41 -4.43
CA PRO A 235 29.45 -5.03 -4.06
C PRO A 235 30.11 -4.26 -5.22
N GLY A 236 29.58 -3.08 -5.57
CA GLY A 236 30.09 -2.30 -6.69
C GLY A 236 29.62 -2.72 -8.09
N ALA A 237 28.58 -3.57 -8.20
CA ALA A 237 27.93 -3.88 -9.48
C ALA A 237 26.93 -2.83 -9.99
N CYS A 238 26.83 -1.65 -9.36
CA CYS A 238 25.93 -0.56 -9.75
C CYS A 238 24.43 -0.77 -9.52
N LYS A 239 24.02 -1.56 -8.53
CA LYS A 239 22.61 -1.76 -8.18
C LYS A 239 21.82 -0.46 -8.02
N SER A 240 22.31 0.48 -7.20
CA SER A 240 21.65 1.79 -6.96
C SER A 240 21.63 2.70 -8.20
N HIS A 241 22.62 2.55 -9.11
CA HIS A 241 22.63 3.27 -10.38
C HIS A 241 21.56 2.72 -11.33
N GLU A 242 21.36 1.42 -11.36
CA GLU A 242 20.29 0.76 -12.13
C GLU A 242 18.90 1.24 -11.68
N ILE A 243 18.68 1.38 -10.37
CA ILE A 243 17.43 1.97 -9.83
C ILE A 243 17.24 3.38 -10.40
N LYS A 244 18.27 4.21 -10.33
CA LYS A 244 18.20 5.62 -10.77
C LYS A 244 17.95 5.74 -12.27
N THR A 245 18.49 4.84 -13.09
CA THR A 245 18.40 4.95 -14.55
C THR A 245 17.15 4.30 -15.13
N LYS A 246 16.67 3.20 -14.54
CA LYS A 246 15.54 2.44 -15.08
C LYS A 246 14.19 2.73 -14.44
N TYR A 247 14.19 3.02 -13.12
CA TYR A 247 12.93 3.07 -12.37
C TYR A 247 12.56 4.47 -11.93
N CYS A 248 13.49 5.24 -11.39
CA CYS A 248 13.19 6.58 -10.93
C CYS A 248 14.43 7.47 -10.96
N SER A 249 14.46 8.44 -11.87
CA SER A 249 15.53 9.43 -11.98
C SER A 249 15.27 10.71 -11.20
N ASP A 250 14.02 11.00 -10.86
CA ASP A 250 13.59 12.23 -10.17
C ASP A 250 13.36 11.94 -8.68
N GLU A 251 14.09 12.64 -7.84
CA GLU A 251 14.01 12.51 -6.37
C GLU A 251 12.65 12.97 -5.80
N THR A 252 11.88 13.75 -6.56
CA THR A 252 10.52 14.18 -6.17
C THR A 252 9.57 12.99 -6.00
N TYR A 253 9.73 11.97 -6.86
CA TYR A 253 8.92 10.76 -6.89
C TYR A 253 9.55 9.58 -6.14
N MET A 254 10.55 9.86 -5.28
CA MET A 254 11.31 8.83 -4.58
C MET A 254 11.42 9.14 -3.08
N GLU A 255 11.25 8.11 -2.28
CA GLU A 255 11.76 8.07 -0.90
C GLU A 255 12.86 6.99 -0.84
N ARG A 256 14.02 7.36 -0.33
CA ARG A 256 15.17 6.45 -0.21
C ARG A 256 15.51 6.23 1.25
N VAL A 257 15.64 4.97 1.65
CA VAL A 257 16.02 4.56 2.99
C VAL A 257 17.16 3.55 2.94
N VAL A 258 17.94 3.49 3.98
CA VAL A 258 18.98 2.48 4.19
C VAL A 258 18.59 1.69 5.43
N PHE A 259 18.51 0.38 5.31
CA PHE A 259 18.29 -0.46 6.49
C PHE A 259 19.59 -0.65 7.26
N TYR A 260 19.50 -0.70 8.58
CA TYR A 260 20.58 -0.99 9.52
C TYR A 260 20.03 -1.80 10.70
N PRO A 261 20.87 -2.46 11.52
CA PRO A 261 20.40 -3.42 12.52
C PRO A 261 19.34 -2.91 13.49
N GLU A 262 19.41 -1.64 13.90
CA GLU A 262 18.47 -1.02 14.84
C GLU A 262 17.27 -0.33 14.16
N TYR A 263 17.16 -0.39 12.82
CA TYR A 263 16.04 0.19 12.09
C TYR A 263 14.76 -0.60 12.38
N MET A 264 13.70 0.10 12.76
CA MET A 264 12.46 -0.53 13.24
C MET A 264 11.26 -0.19 12.36
N TYR A 265 10.16 -0.91 12.60
CA TYR A 265 8.84 -0.64 12.01
C TYR A 265 8.40 0.82 12.20
N SER A 266 8.62 1.38 13.40
CA SER A 266 8.30 2.77 13.72
C SER A 266 9.06 3.80 12.90
N ASP A 267 10.29 3.49 12.49
CA ASP A 267 11.09 4.38 11.64
C ASP A 267 10.62 4.30 10.18
N PHE A 268 10.16 3.13 9.77
CA PHE A 268 9.73 2.85 8.41
C PHE A 268 8.30 3.32 8.12
N VAL A 269 7.37 3.01 9.00
CA VAL A 269 5.95 3.30 8.85
C VAL A 269 5.58 4.62 9.49
N GLY A 270 6.00 4.83 10.72
CA GLY A 270 5.73 6.03 11.50
C GLY A 270 5.50 5.72 12.97
N GLN A 271 5.51 6.75 13.78
CA GLN A 271 5.38 6.66 15.22
C GLN A 271 4.66 7.88 15.81
N ILE A 272 4.04 7.69 16.96
CA ILE A 272 3.42 8.77 17.71
C ILE A 272 4.50 9.45 18.56
N LEU A 273 4.76 10.73 18.29
CA LEU A 273 5.74 11.54 19.01
C LEU A 273 5.08 12.69 19.77
N PRO A 274 5.59 13.05 20.96
CA PRO A 274 5.15 14.24 21.66
C PRO A 274 5.63 15.49 20.92
N ARG A 275 4.71 16.43 20.69
CA ARG A 275 5.00 17.78 20.18
C ARG A 275 4.46 18.83 21.12
N VAL A 276 5.21 19.90 21.30
CA VAL A 276 4.75 21.08 22.04
C VAL A 276 4.13 22.04 21.05
N GLU A 277 2.83 22.29 21.20
CA GLU A 277 2.07 23.27 20.42
C GLU A 277 1.58 24.37 21.40
N LYS A 278 1.46 25.59 20.90
CA LYS A 278 0.87 26.67 21.70
C LYS A 278 -0.65 26.60 21.60
N ASP A 279 -1.33 26.67 22.75
CA ASP A 279 -2.77 26.79 22.78
C ASP A 279 -3.23 28.23 22.35
N GLU A 280 -4.54 28.42 22.23
CA GLU A 280 -5.13 29.72 21.85
C GLU A 280 -4.75 30.88 22.82
N SER A 281 -4.30 30.54 24.01
CA SER A 281 -3.84 31.47 25.05
C SER A 281 -2.32 31.67 25.05
N GLY A 282 -1.58 31.03 24.14
CA GLY A 282 -0.12 31.12 23.99
C GLY A 282 0.68 30.25 24.96
N ASN A 283 0.05 29.37 25.75
CA ASN A 283 0.72 28.43 26.65
C ASN A 283 1.16 27.17 25.91
N ASP A 284 2.25 26.61 26.32
CA ASP A 284 2.78 25.36 25.79
C ASP A 284 1.89 24.16 26.21
N ARG A 285 1.37 23.45 25.21
CA ARG A 285 0.58 22.23 25.40
C ARG A 285 1.27 21.04 24.72
N LEU A 286 1.44 19.96 25.46
CA LEU A 286 1.95 18.71 24.93
C LEU A 286 0.84 17.97 24.16
N LYS A 287 1.11 17.64 22.91
CA LYS A 287 0.22 16.86 22.04
C LYS A 287 0.98 15.66 21.46
N TYR A 288 0.35 14.52 21.43
CA TYR A 288 0.89 13.33 20.77
C TYR A 288 0.42 13.31 19.31
N VAL A 289 1.37 13.31 18.38
CA VAL A 289 1.09 13.40 16.93
C VAL A 289 1.78 12.27 16.20
N PHE A 290 1.03 11.58 15.35
CA PHE A 290 1.61 10.60 14.44
C PHE A 290 2.58 11.30 13.47
N THR A 291 3.81 10.81 13.42
CA THR A 291 4.85 11.30 12.52
C THR A 291 5.11 10.21 11.48
N PRO A 292 4.68 10.41 10.21
CA PRO A 292 4.78 9.38 9.18
C PRO A 292 6.22 9.07 8.81
N GLY A 293 6.55 7.79 8.72
CA GLY A 293 7.80 7.28 8.20
C GLY A 293 7.86 7.36 6.66
N PRO A 294 8.98 6.97 6.04
CA PRO A 294 9.17 7.06 4.59
C PRO A 294 8.13 6.25 3.79
N PHE A 295 7.75 5.08 4.26
CA PHE A 295 6.69 4.30 3.63
C PHE A 295 5.36 5.08 3.58
N THR A 296 4.90 5.58 4.71
CA THR A 296 3.61 6.31 4.81
C THR A 296 3.65 7.64 4.03
N ARG A 297 4.78 8.37 4.06
CA ARG A 297 4.93 9.60 3.28
C ARG A 297 4.80 9.34 1.77
N LEU A 298 5.50 8.31 1.28
CA LEU A 298 5.44 7.99 -0.14
C LEU A 298 4.08 7.45 -0.55
N LEU A 299 3.48 6.60 0.28
CA LEU A 299 2.13 6.10 0.07
C LEU A 299 1.12 7.24 -0.09
N LYS A 300 1.19 8.25 0.78
CA LYS A 300 0.34 9.44 0.69
C LYS A 300 0.53 10.19 -0.62
N LYS A 301 1.79 10.39 -1.05
CA LYS A 301 2.09 11.04 -2.34
C LYS A 301 1.53 10.24 -3.52
N ALA A 302 1.72 8.92 -3.53
CA ALA A 302 1.25 8.05 -4.61
C ALA A 302 -0.29 7.97 -4.70
N GLU A 303 -0.99 8.11 -3.55
CA GLU A 303 -2.45 8.19 -3.52
C GLU A 303 -2.97 9.53 -4.03
N GLN A 304 -2.30 10.63 -3.71
CA GLN A 304 -2.69 11.98 -4.12
C GLN A 304 -2.37 12.29 -5.59
N ASP A 305 -1.32 11.67 -6.15
CA ASP A 305 -0.92 11.86 -7.55
C ASP A 305 -0.92 10.52 -8.29
N ARG A 306 -2.02 10.22 -8.90
CA ARG A 306 -2.27 8.97 -9.62
C ARG A 306 -1.59 8.90 -11.00
N GLY A 307 -1.24 10.05 -11.56
CA GLY A 307 -0.66 10.19 -12.91
C GLY A 307 0.83 9.86 -13.01
N ASN A 308 1.53 9.70 -11.87
CA ASN A 308 2.96 9.45 -11.82
C ASN A 308 3.30 8.17 -11.05
N TYR A 309 4.45 7.56 -11.39
CA TYR A 309 5.00 6.46 -10.61
C TYR A 309 5.82 7.00 -9.43
N TYR A 310 5.67 6.35 -8.29
CA TYR A 310 6.42 6.60 -7.07
C TYR A 310 7.29 5.41 -6.71
N SER A 311 8.47 5.63 -6.16
CA SER A 311 9.44 4.58 -5.87
C SER A 311 9.95 4.66 -4.43
N LEU A 312 9.64 3.64 -3.63
CA LEU A 312 10.27 3.42 -2.34
C LEU A 312 11.55 2.62 -2.57
N VAL A 313 12.70 3.24 -2.34
CA VAL A 313 14.01 2.62 -2.54
C VAL A 313 14.61 2.23 -1.19
N ILE A 314 14.83 0.95 -0.99
CA ILE A 314 15.42 0.37 0.21
C ILE A 314 16.83 -0.13 -0.13
N GLU A 315 17.84 0.59 0.34
CA GLU A 315 19.22 0.17 0.16
C GLU A 315 19.62 -0.82 1.25
N ASP A 316 20.41 -1.82 0.86
CA ASP A 316 20.95 -2.85 1.75
C ASP A 316 19.89 -3.53 2.63
N LEU A 317 18.82 -4.04 1.99
CA LEU A 317 17.65 -4.66 2.63
C LEU A 317 18.01 -5.65 3.75
N THR A 318 19.06 -6.44 3.55
CA THR A 318 19.50 -7.48 4.48
C THR A 318 20.32 -6.97 5.67
N ARG A 319 20.71 -5.69 5.71
CA ARG A 319 21.40 -5.14 6.88
C ARG A 319 20.49 -4.88 8.07
N GLY A 320 19.19 -4.75 7.85
CA GLY A 320 18.17 -4.72 8.89
C GLY A 320 17.33 -6.00 8.92
N ASN A 321 16.59 -6.20 9.99
CA ASN A 321 15.62 -7.29 10.07
C ASN A 321 14.39 -6.95 9.23
N ALA A 322 14.47 -7.15 7.90
CA ALA A 322 13.43 -6.75 6.96
C ALA A 322 12.04 -7.26 7.33
N PRO A 323 11.81 -8.54 7.69
CA PRO A 323 10.51 -9.01 8.13
C PRO A 323 9.95 -8.24 9.33
N ALA A 324 10.77 -7.89 10.31
CA ALA A 324 10.35 -7.12 11.47
C ALA A 324 10.09 -5.64 11.13
N ILE A 325 10.89 -5.06 10.24
CA ILE A 325 10.74 -3.67 9.77
C ILE A 325 9.45 -3.51 8.97
N PHE A 326 9.12 -4.46 8.12
CA PHE A 326 7.86 -4.45 7.37
C PHE A 326 6.66 -4.74 8.26
N GLY A 327 6.78 -5.63 9.26
CA GLY A 327 5.69 -5.99 10.14
C GLY A 327 4.42 -6.41 9.36
N GLU A 328 3.29 -5.80 9.65
CA GLU A 328 2.01 -6.06 8.95
C GLU A 328 2.01 -5.62 7.49
N ILE A 329 2.83 -4.61 7.11
CA ILE A 329 2.96 -4.15 5.73
C ILE A 329 3.48 -5.26 4.80
N PHE A 330 4.11 -6.28 5.36
CA PHE A 330 4.56 -7.45 4.62
C PHE A 330 3.44 -8.09 3.78
N GLN A 331 2.19 -8.08 4.24
CA GLN A 331 1.04 -8.59 3.49
C GLN A 331 0.74 -7.75 2.23
N LEU A 332 1.10 -6.47 2.24
CA LEU A 332 0.87 -5.57 1.12
C LEU A 332 1.80 -5.83 -0.07
N LEU A 333 2.85 -6.61 0.13
CA LEU A 333 3.77 -7.03 -0.93
C LEU A 333 3.20 -8.12 -1.86
N ASP A 334 2.09 -8.76 -1.52
CA ASP A 334 1.33 -9.58 -2.46
C ASP A 334 0.59 -8.63 -3.41
N ARG A 335 1.00 -8.60 -4.69
CA ARG A 335 0.48 -7.68 -5.71
C ARG A 335 -0.45 -8.40 -6.68
N LYS A 336 -1.48 -7.70 -7.12
CA LYS A 336 -2.39 -8.14 -8.18
C LYS A 336 -1.63 -8.21 -9.51
N ASP A 337 -1.79 -9.29 -10.25
CA ASP A 337 -1.17 -9.54 -11.56
C ASP A 337 -2.20 -9.54 -12.71
N GLU A 338 -1.71 -9.68 -13.94
CA GLU A 338 -2.55 -9.68 -15.14
C GLU A 338 -3.37 -10.97 -15.31
N GLU A 339 -3.00 -12.06 -14.62
CA GLU A 339 -3.67 -13.37 -14.79
C GLU A 339 -4.97 -13.45 -13.99
N GLY A 340 -5.07 -12.73 -12.86
CA GLY A 340 -6.20 -12.82 -11.95
C GLY A 340 -7.04 -11.55 -11.81
N PHE A 341 -6.55 -10.39 -12.28
CA PHE A 341 -7.14 -9.09 -11.96
C PHE A 341 -7.30 -8.17 -13.17
N PRO A 342 -8.25 -7.21 -13.15
CA PRO A 342 -8.38 -6.21 -14.21
C PRO A 342 -7.12 -5.36 -14.38
N ALA A 343 -6.78 -4.97 -15.61
CA ALA A 343 -5.58 -4.18 -15.94
C ALA A 343 -5.42 -2.89 -15.09
N ARG A 344 -6.54 -2.26 -14.70
CA ARG A 344 -6.56 -1.07 -13.84
C ARG A 344 -6.09 -1.33 -12.40
N GLU A 345 -6.04 -2.59 -11.97
CA GLU A 345 -5.68 -2.99 -10.61
C GLU A 345 -4.30 -3.66 -10.54
N VAL A 346 -3.72 -3.97 -11.69
CA VAL A 346 -2.39 -4.62 -11.78
C VAL A 346 -1.33 -3.77 -11.07
N GLY A 347 -0.64 -4.38 -10.13
CA GLY A 347 0.36 -3.72 -9.30
C GLY A 347 -0.15 -3.14 -7.97
N GLU A 348 -1.46 -3.18 -7.69
CA GLU A 348 -2.01 -2.87 -6.37
C GLU A 348 -1.82 -4.06 -5.40
N SER A 349 -1.76 -3.79 -4.09
CA SER A 349 -1.78 -4.87 -3.08
C SER A 349 -3.04 -5.72 -3.19
N GLU A 350 -2.90 -7.05 -3.23
CA GLU A 350 -4.04 -7.97 -3.23
C GLU A 350 -4.84 -7.85 -1.93
N TYR A 351 -4.14 -7.76 -0.79
CA TYR A 351 -4.74 -7.63 0.53
C TYR A 351 -4.57 -6.20 1.07
N GLY A 352 -5.51 -5.77 1.91
CA GLY A 352 -5.40 -4.53 2.68
C GLY A 352 -5.16 -4.84 4.16
N ILE A 353 -4.52 -3.94 4.88
CA ILE A 353 -4.34 -4.01 6.32
C ILE A 353 -5.10 -2.90 7.02
N SER A 354 -5.47 -3.13 8.27
CA SER A 354 -6.08 -2.14 9.14
C SER A 354 -5.00 -1.48 9.99
N ASN A 355 -4.68 -0.23 9.71
CA ASN A 355 -3.75 0.59 10.48
C ASN A 355 -4.31 1.99 10.62
N TYR A 356 -4.82 2.31 11.81
CA TYR A 356 -5.53 3.56 12.12
C TYR A 356 -4.73 4.81 11.76
N ASP A 357 -3.47 4.88 12.20
CA ASP A 357 -2.65 6.08 12.04
C ASP A 357 -2.24 6.31 10.58
N VAL A 358 -1.86 5.25 9.88
CA VAL A 358 -1.52 5.30 8.46
C VAL A 358 -2.76 5.64 7.63
N ALA A 359 -3.89 5.00 7.91
CA ALA A 359 -5.14 5.24 7.19
C ALA A 359 -5.59 6.69 7.33
N LYS A 360 -5.58 7.21 8.54
CA LYS A 360 -5.91 8.62 8.83
C LYS A 360 -4.97 9.60 8.14
N GLU A 361 -3.66 9.32 8.15
CA GLU A 361 -2.64 10.18 7.53
C GLU A 361 -2.75 10.20 6.01
N VAL A 362 -2.99 9.05 5.40
CA VAL A 362 -2.97 8.88 3.93
C VAL A 362 -4.31 9.26 3.31
N TYR A 363 -5.40 8.73 3.85
CA TYR A 363 -6.74 8.81 3.25
C TYR A 363 -7.66 9.81 3.97
N GLY A 364 -7.27 10.31 5.16
CA GLY A 364 -8.15 11.13 6.00
C GLY A 364 -9.26 10.33 6.69
N ASP A 365 -9.29 9.02 6.50
CA ASP A 365 -10.26 8.08 7.03
C ASP A 365 -9.54 6.96 7.79
N GLU A 366 -9.71 6.93 9.08
CA GLU A 366 -9.06 6.00 10.00
C GLU A 366 -9.47 4.52 9.83
N ASN A 367 -10.58 4.28 9.15
CA ASN A 367 -11.09 2.94 8.89
C ASN A 367 -10.76 2.43 7.48
N HIS A 368 -10.08 3.25 6.68
CA HIS A 368 -9.67 2.85 5.34
C HIS A 368 -8.63 1.72 5.39
N LEU A 369 -8.81 0.67 4.58
CA LEU A 369 -7.81 -0.37 4.46
C LEU A 369 -6.59 0.16 3.70
N VAL A 370 -5.44 0.10 4.34
CA VAL A 370 -4.18 0.51 3.74
C VAL A 370 -3.76 -0.51 2.68
N ARG A 371 -3.45 -0.05 1.47
CA ARG A 371 -2.91 -0.83 0.35
C ARG A 371 -1.76 -0.08 -0.30
N ILE A 372 -0.84 -0.80 -0.91
CA ILE A 372 0.13 -0.16 -1.80
C ILE A 372 -0.55 0.00 -3.16
N PRO A 373 -0.66 1.21 -3.71
CA PRO A 373 -1.35 1.45 -4.97
C PRO A 373 -0.54 0.97 -6.18
N SER A 374 -1.23 0.78 -7.30
CA SER A 374 -0.66 0.26 -8.55
C SER A 374 0.40 1.13 -9.20
N ASN A 375 0.56 2.38 -8.76
CA ASN A 375 1.58 3.33 -9.21
C ASN A 375 2.78 3.47 -8.24
N MET A 376 2.91 2.59 -7.24
CA MET A 376 3.99 2.66 -6.26
C MET A 376 4.89 1.43 -6.32
N TYR A 377 6.12 1.62 -6.83
CA TYR A 377 7.19 0.61 -6.79
C TYR A 377 7.77 0.47 -5.38
N VAL A 378 8.12 -0.75 -5.02
CA VAL A 378 9.01 -1.03 -3.88
C VAL A 378 10.28 -1.66 -4.43
N LEU A 379 11.37 -0.91 -4.38
CA LEU A 379 12.66 -1.29 -4.95
C LEU A 379 13.63 -1.54 -3.83
N ALA A 380 14.34 -2.66 -3.86
CA ALA A 380 15.34 -2.95 -2.84
C ALA A 380 16.66 -3.39 -3.46
N THR A 381 17.76 -3.17 -2.73
CA THR A 381 19.07 -3.70 -3.08
C THR A 381 19.56 -4.63 -1.98
N MET A 382 20.29 -5.69 -2.37
CA MET A 382 21.05 -6.52 -1.44
C MET A 382 22.34 -7.00 -2.07
N ASN A 383 23.33 -7.30 -1.26
CA ASN A 383 24.53 -8.03 -1.68
C ASN A 383 24.24 -9.54 -1.66
N THR A 384 24.87 -10.27 -2.55
CA THR A 384 24.54 -11.72 -2.77
C THR A 384 24.79 -12.58 -1.55
N ALA A 385 25.76 -12.24 -0.70
CA ALA A 385 26.18 -13.06 0.42
C ALA A 385 26.93 -12.28 1.52
N ASP A 386 26.33 -11.24 2.06
CA ASP A 386 26.90 -10.45 3.16
C ASP A 386 26.91 -11.30 4.46
N GLN A 387 28.07 -11.46 5.11
CA GLN A 387 28.27 -12.39 6.25
C GLN A 387 27.63 -11.95 7.58
N ASN A 388 27.27 -10.68 7.72
CA ASN A 388 26.72 -10.10 8.95
C ASN A 388 25.35 -9.49 8.72
N VAL A 389 24.44 -10.24 8.05
CA VAL A 389 23.14 -9.74 7.64
C VAL A 389 22.04 -10.70 8.05
N PHE A 390 20.82 -10.15 8.10
CA PHE A 390 19.63 -10.95 8.31
C PHE A 390 19.28 -11.72 7.05
N THR A 391 19.03 -13.03 7.21
CA THR A 391 18.58 -13.86 6.10
C THR A 391 17.12 -13.58 5.77
N LEU A 392 16.81 -13.48 4.49
CA LEU A 392 15.43 -13.39 4.02
C LEU A 392 14.85 -14.80 3.91
N ASP A 393 13.71 -15.04 4.55
CA ASP A 393 13.00 -16.30 4.40
C ASP A 393 12.34 -16.43 3.01
N THR A 394 11.92 -17.64 2.67
CA THR A 394 11.29 -17.94 1.36
C THR A 394 9.97 -17.18 1.18
N ALA A 395 9.21 -16.97 2.27
CA ALA A 395 7.94 -16.26 2.21
C ALA A 395 8.15 -14.78 1.87
N PHE A 396 9.24 -14.17 2.37
CA PHE A 396 9.61 -12.80 2.02
C PHE A 396 10.11 -12.71 0.58
N GLN A 397 11.01 -13.64 0.17
CA GLN A 397 11.61 -13.60 -1.16
C GLN A 397 10.58 -13.78 -2.29
N ARG A 398 9.57 -14.64 -2.14
CA ARG A 398 8.56 -14.92 -3.18
C ARG A 398 7.72 -13.69 -3.58
N ARG A 399 7.71 -12.65 -2.76
CA ARG A 399 6.96 -11.41 -3.00
C ARG A 399 7.73 -10.38 -3.82
N TRP A 400 8.93 -10.76 -4.26
CA TRP A 400 9.82 -9.89 -5.00
C TRP A 400 10.14 -10.46 -6.37
N THR A 401 10.11 -9.60 -7.38
CA THR A 401 10.74 -9.88 -8.66
C THR A 401 12.26 -9.75 -8.48
N MET A 402 12.93 -10.90 -8.38
CA MET A 402 14.38 -10.96 -8.16
C MET A 402 15.13 -10.67 -9.45
N ARG A 403 16.03 -9.68 -9.45
CA ARG A 403 16.86 -9.33 -10.61
C ARG A 403 18.33 -9.29 -10.25
N GLN A 404 19.10 -10.15 -10.86
CA GLN A 404 20.55 -10.14 -10.74
C GLN A 404 21.14 -8.98 -11.54
N ILE A 405 22.01 -8.20 -10.90
CA ILE A 405 22.84 -7.21 -11.58
C ILE A 405 24.17 -7.86 -11.92
N GLU A 406 24.35 -8.07 -13.22
CA GLU A 406 25.55 -8.67 -13.77
C GLU A 406 26.79 -7.80 -13.46
N ASN A 407 27.85 -8.45 -13.00
CA ASN A 407 29.15 -7.81 -12.81
C ASN A 407 29.89 -7.76 -14.15
N ASN A 408 29.56 -6.79 -14.98
CA ASN A 408 30.08 -6.68 -16.34
C ASN A 408 31.11 -5.55 -16.45
N PHE A 409 32.37 -5.92 -16.65
CA PHE A 409 33.48 -4.96 -16.80
C PHE A 409 33.47 -4.29 -18.18
N GLU A 410 32.96 -4.91 -19.22
CA GLU A 410 32.91 -4.32 -20.57
C GLU A 410 32.02 -3.06 -20.61
N LYS A 411 30.99 -3.02 -19.79
CA LYS A 411 30.09 -1.87 -19.63
C LYS A 411 30.69 -0.73 -18.78
N SER A 412 31.79 -0.99 -18.09
CA SER A 412 32.43 0.01 -17.22
C SER A 412 33.31 0.97 -18.04
N SER A 413 33.06 2.25 -17.88
CA SER A 413 33.81 3.29 -18.61
C SER A 413 35.30 3.36 -18.29
N HIS A 414 35.75 2.73 -17.20
CA HIS A 414 37.13 2.76 -16.73
C HIS A 414 37.77 1.37 -16.56
N ALA A 415 37.11 0.32 -17.03
CA ALA A 415 37.69 -1.03 -16.96
C ALA A 415 39.01 -1.15 -17.75
N LYS A 416 39.12 -0.41 -18.86
CA LYS A 416 40.35 -0.36 -19.69
C LYS A 416 41.42 0.59 -19.16
N ASP A 417 41.12 1.40 -18.14
CA ASP A 417 42.07 2.34 -17.57
C ASP A 417 43.17 1.56 -16.82
N ILE A 418 44.41 1.93 -17.10
CA ILE A 418 45.58 1.33 -16.45
C ILE A 418 45.68 1.86 -15.01
N ILE A 419 45.88 0.94 -14.06
CA ILE A 419 46.11 1.28 -12.66
C ILE A 419 47.43 2.10 -12.56
N PRO A 420 47.42 3.30 -11.98
CA PRO A 420 48.58 4.18 -11.95
C PRO A 420 49.85 3.53 -11.39
N GLY A 421 50.94 3.61 -12.13
CA GLY A 421 52.24 3.01 -11.75
C GLY A 421 52.32 1.51 -12.03
N THR A 422 51.41 0.95 -12.84
CA THR A 422 51.37 -0.46 -13.23
C THR A 422 51.18 -0.61 -14.74
N LYS A 423 51.26 -1.84 -15.24
CA LYS A 423 50.89 -2.21 -16.63
C LYS A 423 49.56 -2.91 -16.74
N ILE A 424 48.81 -2.97 -15.66
CA ILE A 424 47.57 -3.76 -15.52
C ILE A 424 46.35 -2.83 -15.60
N SER A 425 45.36 -3.20 -16.40
CA SER A 425 44.05 -2.50 -16.42
C SER A 425 43.20 -2.90 -15.24
N TRP A 426 42.31 -1.98 -14.80
CA TRP A 426 41.38 -2.26 -13.72
C TRP A 426 40.51 -3.50 -13.99
N GLY A 427 39.98 -3.64 -15.20
CA GLY A 427 39.15 -4.80 -15.59
C GLY A 427 39.92 -6.13 -15.51
N ALA A 428 41.11 -6.18 -16.07
CA ALA A 428 41.95 -7.40 -16.03
C ALA A 428 42.36 -7.76 -14.58
N PHE A 429 42.71 -6.78 -13.77
CA PHE A 429 42.98 -6.97 -12.35
C PHE A 429 41.77 -7.61 -11.64
N ALA A 430 40.60 -6.99 -11.77
CA ALA A 430 39.41 -7.41 -11.06
C ALA A 430 38.89 -8.79 -11.58
N THR A 431 39.02 -9.08 -12.87
CA THR A 431 38.66 -10.39 -13.45
C THR A 431 39.52 -11.50 -12.84
N VAL A 432 40.85 -11.36 -12.88
CA VAL A 432 41.75 -12.38 -12.31
C VAL A 432 41.52 -12.57 -10.81
N ILE A 433 41.32 -11.47 -10.06
CA ILE A 433 40.99 -11.57 -8.63
C ILE A 433 39.69 -12.30 -8.40
N ASN A 434 38.65 -12.00 -9.18
CA ASN A 434 37.34 -12.64 -9.03
C ASN A 434 37.40 -14.15 -9.33
N ASP A 435 38.14 -14.56 -10.34
CA ASP A 435 38.36 -15.97 -10.64
C ASP A 435 39.08 -16.68 -9.47
N MET A 436 40.13 -16.05 -8.94
CA MET A 436 40.85 -16.60 -7.79
C MET A 436 39.98 -16.67 -6.53
N VAL A 437 39.12 -15.69 -6.30
CA VAL A 437 38.17 -15.69 -5.18
C VAL A 437 37.23 -16.90 -5.30
N ILE A 438 36.75 -17.20 -6.50
CA ILE A 438 35.89 -18.37 -6.75
C ILE A 438 36.68 -19.66 -6.52
N ASP A 439 37.87 -19.79 -7.11
CA ASP A 439 38.68 -21.02 -7.07
C ASP A 439 39.13 -21.38 -5.64
N ILE A 440 39.53 -20.39 -4.83
CA ILE A 440 40.05 -20.64 -3.47
C ILE A 440 38.93 -20.95 -2.48
N ASN A 441 37.74 -20.44 -2.69
CA ASN A 441 36.64 -20.55 -1.74
C ASN A 441 35.60 -21.63 -2.13
N VAL A 442 35.94 -22.57 -2.99
CA VAL A 442 35.03 -23.68 -3.43
C VAL A 442 34.43 -24.45 -2.24
N ASP A 443 35.16 -24.54 -1.12
CA ASP A 443 34.70 -25.21 0.11
C ASP A 443 34.04 -24.26 1.14
N MET A 444 33.95 -22.97 0.86
CA MET A 444 33.35 -21.97 1.77
C MET A 444 31.97 -21.53 1.30
N VAL A 445 31.04 -21.41 2.23
CA VAL A 445 29.60 -21.13 1.98
C VAL A 445 29.32 -19.79 1.29
N SER A 446 30.31 -18.93 1.09
CA SER A 446 30.08 -17.55 0.58
C SER A 446 31.34 -16.97 -0.06
N SER A 447 31.57 -17.27 -1.33
CA SER A 447 32.65 -16.65 -2.10
C SER A 447 32.20 -15.49 -2.99
N GLU A 448 30.92 -15.46 -3.35
CA GLU A 448 30.42 -14.49 -4.33
C GLU A 448 30.42 -13.02 -3.85
N ASP A 449 30.20 -12.79 -2.56
CA ASP A 449 30.19 -11.45 -1.94
C ASP A 449 31.58 -10.81 -1.89
N LYS A 450 32.63 -11.63 -1.96
CA LYS A 450 34.02 -11.15 -1.93
C LYS A 450 34.55 -10.75 -3.29
N ARG A 451 33.78 -10.93 -4.35
CA ARG A 451 34.17 -10.48 -5.69
C ARG A 451 34.15 -8.97 -5.81
N LEU A 452 35.09 -8.45 -6.58
CA LEU A 452 35.16 -7.02 -6.92
C LEU A 452 34.14 -6.70 -8.01
N GLY A 453 33.26 -5.74 -7.76
CA GLY A 453 32.38 -5.18 -8.79
C GLY A 453 33.13 -4.21 -9.72
N ALA A 454 32.64 -4.06 -10.94
CA ALA A 454 33.25 -3.21 -11.96
C ALA A 454 33.45 -1.74 -11.51
N TYR A 455 32.60 -1.29 -10.59
CA TYR A 455 32.64 0.07 -10.01
C TYR A 455 33.02 0.05 -8.52
N PHE A 456 33.67 -1.00 -8.06
CA PHE A 456 34.23 -1.04 -6.70
C PHE A 456 35.20 0.13 -6.45
N VAL A 457 35.96 0.51 -7.47
CA VAL A 457 36.77 1.73 -7.50
C VAL A 457 36.22 2.67 -8.56
N LYS A 458 36.02 3.93 -8.21
CA LYS A 458 35.63 4.97 -9.16
C LYS A 458 36.82 5.45 -9.97
N LYS A 459 36.61 5.90 -11.21
CA LYS A 459 37.67 6.45 -12.05
C LYS A 459 38.55 7.51 -11.31
N LYS A 460 37.94 8.47 -10.64
CA LYS A 460 38.62 9.51 -9.85
C LYS A 460 39.46 8.95 -8.71
N GLU A 461 39.04 7.86 -8.08
CA GLU A 461 39.80 7.20 -7.01
C GLU A 461 41.01 6.47 -7.56
N LEU A 462 40.86 5.87 -8.74
CA LEU A 462 41.93 5.22 -9.46
C LEU A 462 43.01 6.24 -9.86
N GLU A 463 42.62 7.36 -10.48
CA GLU A 463 43.48 8.46 -10.90
C GLU A 463 44.20 9.14 -9.70
N ALA A 464 43.52 9.25 -8.56
CA ALA A 464 44.07 9.83 -7.34
C ALA A 464 45.07 8.94 -6.58
N GLY A 465 45.41 7.75 -7.11
CA GLY A 465 46.34 6.82 -6.48
C GLY A 465 45.85 6.14 -5.20
N ARG A 466 44.51 6.12 -4.97
CA ARG A 466 43.93 5.51 -3.76
C ARG A 466 43.71 3.99 -3.88
N PHE A 467 44.27 3.38 -4.91
CA PHE A 467 44.17 1.97 -5.18
C PHE A 467 44.66 1.10 -4.02
N PRO A 468 45.85 1.29 -3.44
CA PRO A 468 46.35 0.44 -2.36
C PRO A 468 45.47 0.51 -1.11
N GLU A 469 45.08 1.71 -0.69
CA GLU A 469 44.28 1.93 0.52
C GLU A 469 42.87 1.38 0.42
N LYS A 470 42.35 1.21 -0.78
CA LYS A 470 40.98 0.73 -1.00
C LYS A 470 40.98 -0.73 -1.46
N VAL A 471 41.69 -1.07 -2.51
CA VAL A 471 41.62 -2.39 -3.14
C VAL A 471 42.56 -3.36 -2.46
N LEU A 472 43.86 -3.04 -2.31
CA LEU A 472 44.79 -3.97 -1.66
C LEU A 472 44.43 -4.20 -0.20
N LYS A 473 43.96 -3.16 0.50
CA LYS A 473 43.41 -3.29 1.84
C LYS A 473 42.21 -4.27 1.86
N TYR A 474 41.23 -4.12 0.93
CA TYR A 474 40.10 -5.03 0.84
C TYR A 474 40.50 -6.48 0.59
N LEU A 475 41.48 -6.68 -0.31
CA LEU A 475 41.98 -8.03 -0.57
C LEU A 475 42.67 -8.63 0.68
N TRP A 476 43.41 -7.81 1.43
CA TRP A 476 44.09 -8.24 2.63
C TRP A 476 43.16 -8.55 3.82
N ASP A 477 42.20 -7.69 4.07
CA ASP A 477 41.32 -7.75 5.26
C ASP A 477 40.13 -8.65 5.08
N ASP A 478 39.65 -8.83 3.82
CA ASP A 478 38.37 -9.49 3.53
C ASP A 478 38.51 -10.62 2.50
N ALA A 479 38.81 -10.34 1.23
CA ALA A 479 38.74 -11.33 0.17
C ALA A 479 39.70 -12.51 0.37
N PHE A 480 40.94 -12.26 0.79
CA PHE A 480 41.95 -13.27 1.06
C PHE A 480 42.40 -13.29 2.53
N LYS A 481 41.51 -12.94 3.43
CA LYS A 481 41.73 -12.92 4.87
C LYS A 481 42.31 -14.23 5.40
N MET A 482 41.81 -15.36 4.90
CA MET A 482 42.20 -16.68 5.35
C MET A 482 43.46 -17.23 4.68
N ASP A 483 43.78 -16.81 3.47
CA ASP A 483 45.00 -17.17 2.74
C ASP A 483 45.56 -16.00 1.93
N LYS A 484 46.29 -15.14 2.62
CA LYS A 484 46.97 -14.00 2.01
C LYS A 484 48.07 -14.41 1.06
N THR A 485 48.66 -15.56 1.34
CA THR A 485 49.75 -16.11 0.51
C THR A 485 49.28 -16.56 -0.86
N ALA A 486 47.99 -16.69 -1.10
CA ALA A 486 47.45 -17.00 -2.44
C ALA A 486 47.82 -15.92 -3.47
N ILE A 487 47.82 -14.65 -3.08
CA ILE A 487 48.01 -13.53 -4.00
C ILE A 487 49.23 -12.66 -3.70
N PHE A 488 49.58 -12.47 -2.42
CA PHE A 488 50.66 -11.56 -2.03
C PHE A 488 52.03 -12.26 -1.99
N ASN A 489 53.09 -11.48 -2.28
CA ASN A 489 54.47 -11.95 -2.14
C ASN A 489 54.80 -12.24 -0.67
N GLU A 490 55.75 -13.16 -0.44
CA GLU A 490 56.18 -13.55 0.90
C GLU A 490 56.82 -12.40 1.70
N SER A 491 57.31 -11.37 1.02
CA SER A 491 57.82 -10.14 1.64
C SER A 491 56.73 -9.29 2.32
N CYS A 492 55.47 -9.46 1.91
CA CYS A 492 54.33 -8.72 2.46
C CYS A 492 53.76 -9.49 3.65
N ARG A 493 54.18 -9.21 4.87
CA ARG A 493 53.72 -9.88 6.12
C ARG A 493 52.58 -9.15 6.81
N SER A 494 52.44 -7.87 6.51
CA SER A 494 51.40 -7.00 7.06
C SER A 494 50.77 -6.15 5.96
N LEU A 495 49.60 -5.55 6.22
CA LEU A 495 49.00 -4.56 5.33
C LEU A 495 49.92 -3.36 5.12
N GLU A 496 50.65 -2.96 6.18
CA GLU A 496 51.62 -1.87 6.12
C GLU A 496 52.75 -2.21 5.13
N ASP A 497 53.26 -3.46 5.13
CA ASP A 497 54.26 -3.92 4.15
C ASP A 497 53.70 -3.84 2.73
N VAL A 498 52.48 -4.29 2.50
CA VAL A 498 51.82 -4.25 1.17
C VAL A 498 51.78 -2.82 0.65
N ILE A 499 51.32 -1.87 1.48
CA ILE A 499 51.21 -0.48 1.09
C ILE A 499 52.60 0.14 0.86
N ALA A 500 53.54 -0.08 1.78
CA ALA A 500 54.90 0.45 1.67
C ALA A 500 55.63 -0.07 0.43
N VAL A 501 55.55 -1.38 0.15
CA VAL A 501 56.17 -1.99 -1.04
C VAL A 501 55.51 -1.44 -2.31
N TYR A 502 54.19 -1.31 -2.33
CA TYR A 502 53.46 -0.75 -3.47
C TYR A 502 53.89 0.71 -3.75
N GLU A 503 53.96 1.54 -2.73
CA GLU A 503 54.29 2.95 -2.90
C GLU A 503 55.76 3.20 -3.28
N THR A 504 56.68 2.41 -2.75
CA THR A 504 58.14 2.59 -2.97
C THR A 504 58.67 1.88 -4.19
N ALA A 505 57.84 1.04 -4.86
CA ALA A 505 58.28 0.28 -6.03
C ALA A 505 58.74 1.19 -7.18
N ALA A 506 59.99 0.97 -7.63
CA ALA A 506 60.62 1.74 -8.71
C ALA A 506 60.14 1.32 -10.12
N THR A 507 59.53 0.13 -10.24
CA THR A 507 59.06 -0.42 -11.49
C THR A 507 57.54 -0.56 -11.46
N ASP A 508 56.96 -1.70 -11.88
CA ASP A 508 55.55 -1.94 -11.77
C ASP A 508 55.15 -2.23 -10.31
N LYS A 509 54.24 -1.42 -9.78
CA LYS A 509 53.84 -1.44 -8.37
C LYS A 509 53.10 -2.73 -7.99
N LEU A 510 52.29 -3.31 -8.89
CA LEU A 510 51.60 -4.58 -8.66
C LEU A 510 52.53 -5.79 -8.74
N ALA A 511 53.50 -5.77 -9.64
CA ALA A 511 54.53 -6.82 -9.71
C ALA A 511 55.33 -6.90 -8.42
N ALA A 512 55.51 -5.81 -7.68
CA ALA A 512 56.23 -5.78 -6.43
C ALA A 512 55.49 -6.43 -5.25
N VAL A 513 54.16 -6.35 -5.23
CA VAL A 513 53.35 -6.82 -4.10
C VAL A 513 52.66 -8.18 -4.35
N LEU A 514 52.37 -8.51 -5.61
CA LEU A 514 51.69 -9.76 -5.97
C LEU A 514 52.66 -10.87 -6.32
N LYS A 515 52.23 -12.12 -6.16
CA LYS A 515 52.94 -13.28 -6.70
C LYS A 515 53.14 -13.15 -8.20
N PHE A 516 54.26 -13.55 -8.69
CA PHE A 516 54.62 -13.49 -10.10
C PHE A 516 53.56 -14.20 -11.00
N SER A 517 53.07 -15.38 -10.61
CA SER A 517 52.06 -16.12 -11.35
C SER A 517 50.73 -15.39 -11.46
N VAL A 518 50.35 -14.62 -10.44
CA VAL A 518 49.10 -13.83 -10.42
C VAL A 518 49.27 -12.60 -11.30
N TYR A 519 50.40 -11.93 -11.20
CA TYR A 519 50.76 -10.77 -12.00
C TYR A 519 50.79 -11.11 -13.50
N GLU A 520 51.43 -12.23 -13.89
CA GLU A 520 51.47 -12.70 -15.28
C GLU A 520 50.09 -12.95 -15.88
N LYS A 521 49.16 -13.55 -15.10
CA LYS A 521 47.75 -13.71 -15.51
C LYS A 521 47.08 -12.39 -15.79
N MET A 522 47.26 -11.42 -14.90
CA MET A 522 46.70 -10.06 -15.08
C MET A 522 47.27 -9.34 -16.30
N LEU A 523 48.57 -9.51 -16.57
CA LEU A 523 49.22 -8.93 -17.73
C LEU A 523 48.68 -9.53 -19.05
N SER A 524 48.48 -10.83 -19.09
CA SER A 524 47.88 -11.54 -20.22
C SER A 524 46.45 -11.06 -20.49
N GLU A 525 45.61 -10.97 -19.43
CA GLU A 525 44.24 -10.45 -19.54
C GLU A 525 44.21 -8.99 -19.98
N THR A 526 45.12 -8.17 -19.50
CA THR A 526 45.22 -6.76 -19.93
C THR A 526 45.47 -6.65 -21.44
N GLN A 527 46.32 -7.51 -21.97
CA GLN A 527 46.63 -7.55 -23.42
C GLN A 527 45.40 -8.03 -24.22
N ALA A 528 44.66 -9.00 -23.72
CA ALA A 528 43.44 -9.48 -24.36
C ALA A 528 42.29 -8.45 -24.40
N VAL A 529 42.22 -7.56 -23.40
CA VAL A 529 41.16 -6.53 -23.32
C VAL A 529 41.49 -5.27 -24.15
N ILE A 530 42.79 -5.01 -24.44
CA ILE A 530 43.23 -3.83 -25.19
C ILE A 530 43.22 -4.08 -26.70
N PHE A 531 43.36 -5.31 -27.16
CA PHE A 531 43.28 -5.75 -28.55
C PHE A 531 41.94 -6.39 -28.87
#